data_91b9027f616a49a6e7b95129c94dda49
#
_entry.id   91b9027f616a49a6e7b95129c94dda49
#
_cell.length_a   1.000
_cell.length_b   1.000
_cell.length_c   1.000
_cell.angle_alpha   90.00
_cell.angle_beta   90.00
_cell.angle_gamma   90.00
#
_symmetry.space_group_name_H-M   'P 1'
#
loop_
_entity.id
_entity.type
_entity.pdbx_description
1 polymer ?
#
loop_
_entity_poly.entity_id
_entity_poly.type
_entity_poly.pdbx_seq_one_letter_code
_entity_poly.pdbx_strand_id
1 'polypeptide(L)'
;ASLDKKSTLAVEYAIPTEVATLDGFCQLDEAGLAKFIETNGLAMDLGDIKFCQEYFKGEHRDPTITEIKMIDTYWSDHCRHTTFGTILKNVEIGDDLVQKAFDRYLGLRAALHREKKPLCLMDIATIGAKYLKAQGILKNLDESEEINACTVKIKCDVNGEMQDWLFLFKNETHNHPTEIEPFGGAATCIGGAI
;
A
#
# COMPACT_ATOMS: atom_id res chain seq x y z
N ALA A 1 -19.25 -20.43 -22.28
CA ALA A 1 -19.99 -19.41 -21.51
C ALA A 1 -20.90 -18.66 -22.50
N SER A 2 -22.21 -18.60 -22.21
CA SER A 2 -23.17 -17.90 -23.08
C SER A 2 -23.06 -16.39 -22.81
N LEU A 3 -22.93 -15.62 -23.87
CA LEU A 3 -22.96 -14.16 -23.86
C LEU A 3 -24.36 -13.59 -23.63
N ASP A 4 -25.38 -14.44 -23.62
CA ASP A 4 -26.80 -14.05 -23.57
C ASP A 4 -27.36 -13.86 -22.16
N LYS A 5 -26.54 -13.86 -21.14
CA LYS A 5 -27.03 -14.06 -19.75
C LYS A 5 -27.38 -12.85 -18.94
N LYS A 6 -26.97 -11.64 -19.28
CA LYS A 6 -27.37 -10.46 -18.50
C LYS A 6 -27.54 -9.23 -19.39
N SER A 7 -28.73 -8.69 -19.38
CA SER A 7 -29.04 -7.38 -19.96
C SER A 7 -28.59 -6.19 -19.10
N THR A 8 -28.10 -6.45 -17.88
CA THR A 8 -27.66 -5.41 -16.95
C THR A 8 -26.53 -5.93 -16.05
N LEU A 9 -25.60 -5.06 -15.68
CA LEU A 9 -24.58 -5.28 -14.65
C LEU A 9 -25.07 -4.91 -13.24
N ALA A 10 -26.33 -4.48 -13.11
CA ALA A 10 -26.91 -4.14 -11.82
C ALA A 10 -27.02 -5.40 -10.94
N VAL A 11 -26.51 -5.31 -9.74
CA VAL A 11 -26.64 -6.34 -8.70
C VAL A 11 -27.39 -5.71 -7.53
N GLU A 12 -28.47 -6.35 -7.10
CA GLU A 12 -29.19 -5.93 -5.90
C GLU A 12 -28.52 -6.55 -4.67
N TYR A 13 -28.12 -5.71 -3.74
CA TYR A 13 -27.56 -6.12 -2.45
C TYR A 13 -28.55 -5.87 -1.33
N ALA A 14 -28.62 -6.80 -0.37
CA ALA A 14 -29.28 -6.53 0.89
C ALA A 14 -28.46 -5.50 1.65
N ILE A 15 -29.00 -4.29 1.81
CA ILE A 15 -28.34 -3.21 2.53
C ILE A 15 -28.60 -3.44 4.03
N PRO A 16 -27.55 -3.68 4.85
CA PRO A 16 -27.73 -3.82 6.30
C PRO A 16 -28.19 -2.47 6.87
N THR A 17 -29.22 -2.51 7.69
CA THR A 17 -29.77 -1.34 8.38
C THR A 17 -29.25 -1.18 9.80
N GLU A 18 -28.59 -2.21 10.33
CA GLU A 18 -28.01 -2.23 11.68
C GLU A 18 -26.59 -2.73 11.65
N VAL A 19 -25.79 -2.27 12.61
CA VAL A 19 -24.40 -2.74 12.81
C VAL A 19 -24.38 -3.71 13.98
N ALA A 20 -23.91 -4.93 13.74
CA ALA A 20 -23.84 -5.95 14.78
C ALA A 20 -22.81 -5.59 15.86
N THR A 21 -23.21 -5.68 17.12
CA THR A 21 -22.29 -5.70 18.27
C THR A 21 -21.70 -7.09 18.42
N LEU A 22 -20.44 -7.17 18.79
CA LEU A 22 -19.71 -8.43 19.00
C LEU A 22 -19.86 -8.88 20.45
N ASP A 23 -21.08 -9.32 20.81
CA ASP A 23 -21.41 -9.68 22.17
C ASP A 23 -20.45 -10.75 22.71
N GLY A 24 -19.84 -10.47 23.86
CA GLY A 24 -18.88 -11.34 24.50
C GLY A 24 -17.44 -11.18 24.01
N PHE A 25 -17.15 -10.24 23.11
CA PHE A 25 -15.78 -10.00 22.63
C PHE A 25 -14.80 -9.70 23.78
N CYS A 26 -15.20 -8.88 24.73
CA CYS A 26 -14.37 -8.50 25.87
C CYS A 26 -14.08 -9.68 26.83
N GLN A 27 -14.84 -10.76 26.74
CA GLN A 27 -14.69 -11.97 27.57
C GLN A 27 -13.94 -13.11 26.87
N LEU A 28 -13.58 -12.95 25.58
CA LEU A 28 -12.84 -13.97 24.85
C LEU A 28 -11.47 -14.21 25.51
N ASP A 29 -11.10 -15.47 25.62
CA ASP A 29 -9.75 -15.87 25.95
C ASP A 29 -8.83 -15.79 24.72
N GLU A 30 -7.57 -16.10 24.90
CA GLU A 30 -6.56 -16.03 23.83
C GLU A 30 -6.90 -16.93 22.63
N ALA A 31 -7.44 -18.12 22.88
CA ALA A 31 -7.85 -19.04 21.82
C ALA A 31 -9.08 -18.49 21.06
N GLY A 32 -10.02 -17.89 21.79
CA GLY A 32 -11.18 -17.22 21.21
C GLY A 32 -10.79 -16.02 20.33
N LEU A 33 -9.84 -15.22 20.78
CA LEU A 33 -9.31 -14.08 19.99
C LEU A 33 -8.58 -14.57 18.74
N ALA A 34 -7.74 -15.59 18.83
CA ALA A 34 -7.05 -16.17 17.66
C ALA A 34 -8.05 -16.69 16.62
N LYS A 35 -9.07 -17.42 17.08
CA LYS A 35 -10.15 -17.87 16.20
C LYS A 35 -10.95 -16.73 15.59
N PHE A 36 -11.18 -15.67 16.35
CA PHE A 36 -11.88 -14.47 15.88
C PHE A 36 -11.11 -13.80 14.72
N ILE A 37 -9.77 -13.64 14.85
CA ILE A 37 -8.88 -13.12 13.78
C ILE A 37 -9.05 -13.96 12.52
N GLU A 38 -8.89 -15.28 12.63
CA GLU A 38 -8.99 -16.21 11.50
C GLU A 38 -10.36 -16.15 10.83
N THR A 39 -11.43 -16.21 11.63
CA THR A 39 -12.81 -16.25 11.12
C THR A 39 -13.18 -14.97 10.37
N ASN A 40 -12.67 -13.81 10.80
CA ASN A 40 -12.97 -12.52 10.21
C ASN A 40 -11.92 -12.07 9.18
N GLY A 41 -10.85 -12.83 8.97
CA GLY A 41 -9.78 -12.53 8.03
C GLY A 41 -9.08 -11.20 8.37
N LEU A 42 -8.81 -10.96 9.65
CA LEU A 42 -8.18 -9.71 10.10
C LEU A 42 -6.69 -9.69 9.79
N ALA A 43 -6.18 -8.49 9.50
CA ALA A 43 -4.75 -8.22 9.32
C ALA A 43 -4.02 -8.08 10.66
N MET A 44 -4.72 -7.74 11.74
CA MET A 44 -4.20 -7.67 13.10
C MET A 44 -3.68 -9.02 13.57
N ASP A 45 -2.59 -9.01 14.34
CA ASP A 45 -2.11 -10.16 15.08
C ASP A 45 -2.79 -10.31 16.45
N LEU A 46 -2.39 -11.37 17.21
CA LEU A 46 -2.96 -11.63 18.52
C LEU A 46 -2.64 -10.54 19.54
N GLY A 47 -1.49 -9.88 19.44
CA GLY A 47 -1.12 -8.76 20.31
C GLY A 47 -1.99 -7.54 20.05
N ASP A 48 -2.23 -7.24 18.78
CA ASP A 48 -3.06 -6.13 18.33
C ASP A 48 -4.52 -6.28 18.80
N ILE A 49 -5.11 -7.46 18.57
CA ILE A 49 -6.50 -7.70 18.97
C ILE A 49 -6.68 -7.72 20.49
N LYS A 50 -5.68 -8.18 21.26
CA LYS A 50 -5.66 -8.05 22.72
C LYS A 50 -5.65 -6.60 23.16
N PHE A 51 -4.86 -5.77 22.50
CA PHE A 51 -4.85 -4.34 22.78
C PHE A 51 -6.22 -3.71 22.53
N CYS A 52 -6.87 -4.05 21.43
CA CYS A 52 -8.25 -3.62 21.16
C CYS A 52 -9.22 -4.12 22.23
N GLN A 53 -9.11 -5.37 22.65
CA GLN A 53 -9.96 -5.93 23.71
C GLN A 53 -9.82 -5.15 25.02
N GLU A 54 -8.58 -4.84 25.44
CA GLU A 54 -8.35 -4.05 26.66
C GLU A 54 -8.92 -2.62 26.55
N TYR A 55 -8.83 -2.01 25.37
CA TYR A 55 -9.46 -0.72 25.12
C TYR A 55 -10.98 -0.78 25.34
N PHE A 56 -11.66 -1.74 24.73
CA PHE A 56 -13.13 -1.87 24.86
C PHE A 56 -13.58 -2.32 26.26
N LYS A 57 -12.75 -3.10 26.98
CA LYS A 57 -12.96 -3.33 28.42
C LYS A 57 -12.93 -2.02 29.22
N GLY A 58 -12.00 -1.11 28.90
CA GLY A 58 -11.95 0.22 29.50
C GLY A 58 -13.17 1.09 29.17
N GLU A 59 -13.72 0.93 27.98
CA GLU A 59 -14.98 1.56 27.54
C GLU A 59 -16.24 0.93 28.16
N HIS A 60 -16.09 -0.19 28.89
CA HIS A 60 -17.19 -0.95 29.50
C HIS A 60 -18.28 -1.41 28.50
N ARG A 61 -17.88 -1.74 27.30
CA ARG A 61 -18.76 -2.24 26.23
C ARG A 61 -18.04 -3.17 25.28
N ASP A 62 -18.78 -4.02 24.60
CA ASP A 62 -18.25 -4.75 23.46
C ASP A 62 -18.22 -3.85 22.20
N PRO A 63 -17.27 -4.06 21.28
CA PRO A 63 -17.21 -3.33 20.02
C PRO A 63 -18.28 -3.80 19.04
N THR A 64 -18.55 -2.96 18.06
CA THR A 64 -19.25 -3.38 16.85
C THR A 64 -18.28 -4.03 15.86
N ILE A 65 -18.79 -4.84 14.95
CA ILE A 65 -17.98 -5.43 13.87
C ILE A 65 -17.34 -4.34 12.98
N THR A 66 -18.04 -3.22 12.79
CA THR A 66 -17.53 -2.10 12.01
C THR A 66 -16.34 -1.43 12.69
N GLU A 67 -16.38 -1.23 14.02
CA GLU A 67 -15.25 -0.66 14.76
C GLU A 67 -14.00 -1.55 14.62
N ILE A 68 -14.14 -2.86 14.82
CA ILE A 68 -13.02 -3.78 14.69
C ILE A 68 -12.46 -3.79 13.27
N LYS A 69 -13.29 -3.85 12.24
CA LYS A 69 -12.82 -3.83 10.85
C LYS A 69 -12.20 -2.49 10.45
N MET A 70 -12.69 -1.39 10.98
CA MET A 70 -12.10 -0.08 10.74
C MET A 70 -10.71 0.02 11.39
N ILE A 71 -10.58 -0.43 12.65
CA ILE A 71 -9.29 -0.47 13.35
C ILE A 71 -8.31 -1.39 12.60
N ASP A 72 -8.75 -2.59 12.21
CA ASP A 72 -7.97 -3.53 11.44
C ASP A 72 -7.43 -2.95 10.14
N THR A 73 -8.25 -2.18 9.43
CA THR A 73 -7.83 -1.48 8.21
C THR A 73 -6.70 -0.47 8.49
N TYR A 74 -6.77 0.27 9.59
CA TYR A 74 -5.69 1.17 10.02
C TYR A 74 -4.43 0.42 10.48
N TRP A 75 -4.59 -0.76 11.09
CA TRP A 75 -3.47 -1.58 11.56
C TRP A 75 -2.78 -2.33 10.43
N SER A 76 -3.48 -2.55 9.33
CA SER A 76 -2.91 -3.25 8.18
C SER A 76 -1.72 -2.46 7.60
N ASP A 77 -0.65 -3.17 7.28
CA ASP A 77 0.51 -2.59 6.59
C ASP A 77 0.20 -2.44 5.09
N HIS A 78 -0.77 -1.56 4.78
CA HIS A 78 -1.21 -1.31 3.41
C HIS A 78 -0.03 -0.93 2.52
N CYS A 79 0.15 -1.64 1.41
CA CYS A 79 1.30 -1.49 0.50
C CYS A 79 2.66 -1.62 1.22
N ARG A 80 2.70 -2.23 2.38
CA ARG A 80 3.89 -2.42 3.22
C ARG A 80 4.61 -1.11 3.57
N HIS A 81 3.89 -0.03 3.72
CA HIS A 81 4.47 1.27 4.06
C HIS A 81 5.23 1.23 5.38
N THR A 82 4.68 0.57 6.40
CA THR A 82 5.33 0.39 7.70
C THR A 82 6.58 -0.46 7.57
N THR A 83 6.50 -1.60 6.87
CA THR A 83 7.65 -2.48 6.61
C THR A 83 8.77 -1.73 5.88
N PHE A 84 8.45 -1.04 4.78
CA PHE A 84 9.45 -0.29 4.01
C PHE A 84 9.97 0.94 4.74
N GLY A 85 9.19 1.50 5.66
CA GLY A 85 9.58 2.63 6.51
C GLY A 85 10.39 2.25 7.75
N THR A 86 10.50 0.96 8.09
CA THR A 86 11.23 0.49 9.26
C THR A 86 12.68 0.98 9.24
N ILE A 87 13.10 1.63 10.34
CA ILE A 87 14.46 2.16 10.49
C ILE A 87 15.43 1.02 10.79
N LEU A 88 16.39 0.83 9.89
CA LEU A 88 17.44 -0.16 10.04
C LEU A 88 18.58 0.43 10.89
N LYS A 89 18.78 -0.10 12.10
CA LYS A 89 19.82 0.37 13.03
C LYS A 89 21.10 -0.44 12.90
N ASN A 90 20.97 -1.76 12.82
CA ASN A 90 22.09 -2.68 12.69
C ASN A 90 21.89 -3.48 11.40
N VAL A 91 22.88 -3.44 10.50
CA VAL A 91 22.86 -4.17 9.23
C VAL A 91 24.05 -5.09 9.19
N GLU A 92 23.80 -6.40 9.14
CA GLU A 92 24.80 -7.44 9.00
C GLU A 92 24.53 -8.18 7.69
N ILE A 93 25.52 -8.27 6.83
CA ILE A 93 25.39 -8.86 5.49
C ILE A 93 26.43 -9.98 5.35
N GLY A 94 25.95 -11.21 5.14
CA GLY A 94 26.79 -12.40 4.98
C GLY A 94 27.21 -12.70 3.54
N ASP A 95 26.82 -11.87 2.58
CA ASP A 95 27.15 -12.05 1.15
C ASP A 95 27.94 -10.85 0.62
N ASP A 96 29.09 -11.13 0.02
CA ASP A 96 30.01 -10.09 -0.47
C ASP A 96 29.43 -9.21 -1.57
N LEU A 97 28.58 -9.75 -2.45
CA LEU A 97 27.95 -8.97 -3.51
C LEU A 97 26.94 -8.00 -2.95
N VAL A 98 26.13 -8.48 -2.01
CA VAL A 98 25.13 -7.66 -1.31
C VAL A 98 25.81 -6.60 -0.45
N GLN A 99 26.92 -6.93 0.22
CA GLN A 99 27.72 -5.96 0.98
C GLN A 99 28.23 -4.83 0.08
N LYS A 100 28.81 -5.15 -1.07
CA LYS A 100 29.27 -4.14 -2.05
C LYS A 100 28.13 -3.25 -2.56
N ALA A 101 26.96 -3.83 -2.78
CA ALA A 101 25.76 -3.05 -3.17
C ALA A 101 25.30 -2.10 -2.06
N PHE A 102 25.35 -2.56 -0.80
CA PHE A 102 25.02 -1.74 0.36
C PHE A 102 26.04 -0.61 0.58
N ASP A 103 27.35 -0.90 0.44
CA ASP A 103 28.39 0.13 0.52
C ASP A 103 28.21 1.20 -0.57
N ARG A 104 27.85 0.78 -1.78
CA ARG A 104 27.51 1.71 -2.87
C ARG A 104 26.29 2.57 -2.51
N TYR A 105 25.25 1.97 -1.93
CA TYR A 105 24.09 2.71 -1.45
C TYR A 105 24.49 3.78 -0.41
N LEU A 106 25.34 3.44 0.57
CA LEU A 106 25.83 4.41 1.55
C LEU A 106 26.62 5.56 0.88
N GLY A 107 27.43 5.25 -0.14
CA GLY A 107 28.10 6.25 -0.96
C GLY A 107 27.14 7.18 -1.70
N LEU A 108 26.03 6.65 -2.22
CA LEU A 108 24.98 7.46 -2.86
C LEU A 108 24.26 8.36 -1.87
N ARG A 109 24.02 7.89 -0.64
CA ARG A 109 23.47 8.73 0.44
C ARG A 109 24.36 9.93 0.74
N ALA A 110 25.66 9.70 0.85
CA ALA A 110 26.64 10.77 1.08
C ALA A 110 26.65 11.78 -0.09
N ALA A 111 26.69 11.29 -1.33
CA ALA A 111 26.66 12.12 -2.52
C ALA A 111 25.39 12.99 -2.65
N LEU A 112 24.30 12.55 -2.04
CA LEU A 112 23.00 13.26 -2.01
C LEU A 112 22.75 14.04 -0.72
N HIS A 113 23.73 14.12 0.18
CA HIS A 113 23.62 14.78 1.49
C HIS A 113 22.44 14.26 2.33
N ARG A 114 22.23 12.92 2.31
CA ARG A 114 21.10 12.25 2.95
C ARG A 114 21.47 11.51 4.24
N GLU A 115 22.63 11.70 4.81
CA GLU A 115 23.13 10.98 5.98
C GLU A 115 22.23 11.14 7.20
N LYS A 116 21.56 12.30 7.31
CA LYS A 116 20.61 12.59 8.40
C LYS A 116 19.22 11.99 8.19
N LYS A 117 18.91 11.47 6.99
CA LYS A 117 17.62 10.82 6.72
C LYS A 117 17.62 9.39 7.28
N PRO A 118 16.47 8.84 7.69
CA PRO A 118 16.40 7.45 8.13
C PRO A 118 16.94 6.49 7.09
N LEU A 119 17.68 5.47 7.54
CA LEU A 119 18.07 4.33 6.72
C LEU A 119 16.95 3.30 6.80
N CYS A 120 16.25 3.07 5.70
CA CYS A 120 15.12 2.16 5.61
C CYS A 120 15.03 1.55 4.21
N LEU A 121 14.22 0.51 4.04
CA LEU A 121 14.06 -0.17 2.75
C LEU A 121 13.56 0.78 1.65
N MET A 122 12.67 1.72 1.98
CA MET A 122 12.18 2.72 1.03
C MET A 122 13.29 3.65 0.55
N ASP A 123 14.21 4.04 1.42
CA ASP A 123 15.36 4.86 1.01
C ASP A 123 16.30 4.07 0.10
N ILE A 124 16.56 2.80 0.42
CA ILE A 124 17.34 1.89 -0.44
C ILE A 124 16.69 1.75 -1.81
N ALA A 125 15.40 1.48 -1.87
CA ALA A 125 14.66 1.28 -3.11
C ALA A 125 14.64 2.53 -4.02
N THR A 126 14.62 3.73 -3.43
CA THR A 126 14.44 4.98 -4.19
C THR A 126 15.73 5.77 -4.43
N ILE A 127 16.85 5.40 -3.81
CA ILE A 127 18.09 6.18 -3.86
C ILE A 127 18.66 6.29 -5.28
N GLY A 128 18.53 5.22 -6.08
CA GLY A 128 19.03 5.20 -7.46
C GLY A 128 18.35 6.25 -8.33
N ALA A 129 17.03 6.33 -8.27
CA ALA A 129 16.26 7.33 -9.01
C ALA A 129 16.62 8.76 -8.56
N LYS A 130 16.74 8.97 -7.25
CA LYS A 130 17.17 10.27 -6.68
C LYS A 130 18.57 10.68 -7.17
N TYR A 131 19.48 9.73 -7.23
CA TYR A 131 20.84 9.99 -7.73
C TYR A 131 20.83 10.33 -9.21
N LEU A 132 20.15 9.54 -10.05
CA LEU A 132 20.03 9.82 -11.49
C LEU A 132 19.39 11.17 -11.77
N LYS A 133 18.40 11.56 -10.98
CA LYS A 133 17.79 12.86 -11.04
C LYS A 133 18.80 13.98 -10.71
N ALA A 134 19.54 13.84 -9.61
CA ALA A 134 20.57 14.80 -9.21
C ALA A 134 21.71 14.94 -10.25
N GLN A 135 21.99 13.87 -11.01
CA GLN A 135 22.94 13.91 -12.13
C GLN A 135 22.33 14.52 -13.42
N GLY A 136 21.08 14.94 -13.41
CA GLY A 136 20.39 15.50 -14.57
C GLY A 136 20.11 14.49 -15.70
N ILE A 137 20.15 13.17 -15.40
CA ILE A 137 19.87 12.13 -16.39
C ILE A 137 18.37 12.02 -16.68
N LEU A 138 17.53 12.24 -15.67
CA LEU A 138 16.07 12.13 -15.77
C LEU A 138 15.43 13.46 -16.23
N LYS A 139 15.93 14.04 -17.32
CA LYS A 139 15.48 15.36 -17.81
C LYS A 139 14.01 15.39 -18.27
N ASN A 140 13.52 14.26 -18.73
CA ASN A 140 12.16 14.14 -19.24
C ASN A 140 11.13 13.78 -18.15
N LEU A 141 11.59 13.55 -16.91
CA LEU A 141 10.67 13.33 -15.81
C LEU A 141 9.90 14.62 -15.55
N ASP A 142 8.58 14.55 -15.60
CA ASP A 142 7.72 15.65 -15.21
C ASP A 142 7.60 15.70 -13.68
N GLU A 143 7.68 16.90 -13.13
CA GLU A 143 7.55 17.14 -11.71
C GLU A 143 6.40 18.12 -11.48
N SER A 144 5.37 17.63 -10.82
CA SER A 144 4.24 18.44 -10.37
C SER A 144 4.11 18.36 -8.85
N GLU A 145 3.27 19.20 -8.29
CA GLU A 145 2.96 19.15 -6.85
C GLU A 145 2.18 17.90 -6.48
N GLU A 146 1.43 17.33 -7.43
CA GLU A 146 0.70 16.08 -7.28
C GLU A 146 1.41 14.94 -8.02
N ILE A 147 1.95 13.97 -7.27
CA ILE A 147 2.71 12.83 -7.80
C ILE A 147 1.95 11.55 -7.52
N ASN A 148 0.98 11.22 -8.38
CA ASN A 148 0.24 9.95 -8.33
C ASN A 148 0.73 8.91 -9.34
N ALA A 149 1.43 9.34 -10.37
CA ALA A 149 1.96 8.49 -11.41
C ALA A 149 3.35 8.96 -11.82
N CYS A 150 4.12 8.10 -12.49
CA CYS A 150 5.32 8.53 -13.16
C CYS A 150 4.94 9.17 -14.49
N THR A 151 5.22 10.45 -14.67
CA THR A 151 4.90 11.21 -15.88
C THR A 151 6.18 11.59 -16.61
N VAL A 152 6.25 11.28 -17.89
CA VAL A 152 7.42 11.52 -18.74
C VAL A 152 7.03 12.42 -19.90
N LYS A 153 7.80 13.49 -20.11
CA LYS A 153 7.65 14.39 -21.26
C LYS A 153 8.20 13.71 -22.51
N ILE A 154 7.35 13.56 -23.51
CA ILE A 154 7.70 12.92 -24.77
C ILE A 154 7.31 13.82 -25.96
N LYS A 155 7.92 13.57 -27.10
CA LYS A 155 7.53 14.17 -28.37
C LYS A 155 6.83 13.12 -29.23
N CYS A 156 5.64 13.44 -29.73
CA CYS A 156 4.88 12.58 -30.63
C CYS A 156 4.69 13.25 -31.98
N ASP A 157 4.89 12.49 -33.05
CA ASP A 157 4.49 12.91 -34.37
C ASP A 157 2.98 12.64 -34.56
N VAL A 158 2.21 13.70 -34.75
CA VAL A 158 0.78 13.60 -35.01
C VAL A 158 0.51 14.16 -36.39
N ASN A 159 0.32 13.30 -37.38
CA ASN A 159 0.08 13.65 -38.78
C ASN A 159 1.20 14.53 -39.41
N GLY A 160 2.46 14.31 -39.06
CA GLY A 160 3.60 15.07 -39.55
C GLY A 160 3.92 16.33 -38.74
N GLU A 161 3.21 16.57 -37.65
CA GLU A 161 3.46 17.68 -36.73
C GLU A 161 3.95 17.15 -35.36
N MET A 162 5.12 17.64 -34.92
CA MET A 162 5.68 17.24 -33.63
C MET A 162 5.00 17.96 -32.48
N GLN A 163 4.38 17.24 -31.59
CA GLN A 163 3.67 17.75 -30.42
C GLN A 163 4.34 17.30 -29.11
N ASP A 164 4.24 18.13 -28.08
CA ASP A 164 4.67 17.80 -26.75
C ASP A 164 3.52 17.06 -26.01
N TRP A 165 3.84 15.88 -25.49
CA TRP A 165 2.89 15.02 -24.79
C TRP A 165 3.44 14.62 -23.43
N LEU A 166 2.53 14.30 -22.50
CA LEU A 166 2.83 13.67 -21.23
C LEU A 166 2.45 12.19 -21.31
N PHE A 167 3.43 11.33 -21.13
CA PHE A 167 3.19 9.90 -20.99
C PHE A 167 3.10 9.53 -19.51
N LEU A 168 1.92 9.17 -19.06
CA LEU A 168 1.67 8.77 -17.69
C LEU A 168 1.81 7.25 -17.56
N PHE A 169 2.59 6.82 -16.58
CA PHE A 169 2.76 5.44 -16.25
C PHE A 169 2.44 5.21 -14.76
N LYS A 170 1.50 4.32 -14.51
CA LYS A 170 1.18 3.84 -13.17
C LYS A 170 1.18 2.32 -13.15
N ASN A 171 1.92 1.73 -12.22
CA ASN A 171 1.92 0.31 -11.94
C ASN A 171 1.49 0.11 -10.49
N GLU A 172 0.21 -0.11 -10.29
CA GLU A 172 -0.36 -0.37 -9.00
C GLU A 172 -1.18 -1.65 -9.07
N THR A 173 -0.93 -2.55 -8.11
CA THR A 173 -1.65 -3.81 -8.02
C THR A 173 -2.62 -3.73 -6.86
N HIS A 174 -3.91 -3.77 -7.14
CA HIS A 174 -4.96 -3.92 -6.16
C HIS A 174 -5.35 -5.39 -6.07
N ASN A 175 -4.54 -6.19 -5.38
CA ASN A 175 -4.67 -7.64 -5.35
C ASN A 175 -6.04 -8.11 -4.88
N HIS A 176 -6.47 -7.66 -3.71
CA HIS A 176 -7.74 -8.08 -3.13
C HIS A 176 -8.98 -7.60 -3.93
N PRO A 177 -9.13 -6.32 -4.28
CA PRO A 177 -10.22 -5.89 -5.16
C PRO A 177 -10.20 -6.59 -6.51
N THR A 178 -9.02 -6.84 -7.10
CA THR A 178 -8.89 -7.50 -8.40
C THR A 178 -9.27 -8.99 -8.33
N GLU A 179 -9.03 -9.65 -7.21
CA GLU A 179 -9.44 -11.04 -6.98
C GLU A 179 -10.95 -11.18 -6.90
N ILE A 180 -11.62 -10.28 -6.18
CA ILE A 180 -13.07 -10.32 -5.96
C ILE A 180 -13.81 -9.75 -7.15
N GLU A 181 -13.36 -8.63 -7.68
CA GLU A 181 -13.99 -7.88 -8.75
C GLU A 181 -12.93 -7.27 -9.67
N PRO A 182 -12.47 -8.03 -10.71
CA PRO A 182 -11.36 -7.62 -11.57
C PRO A 182 -11.54 -6.28 -12.26
N PHE A 183 -12.77 -5.91 -12.57
CA PHE A 183 -13.09 -4.64 -13.21
C PHE A 183 -12.83 -3.45 -12.26
N GLY A 184 -13.22 -3.57 -10.98
CA GLY A 184 -12.98 -2.54 -9.96
C GLY A 184 -11.49 -2.36 -9.68
N GLY A 185 -10.72 -3.45 -9.63
CA GLY A 185 -9.26 -3.38 -9.47
C GLY A 185 -8.58 -2.65 -10.63
N ALA A 186 -8.98 -2.94 -11.87
CA ALA A 186 -8.47 -2.24 -13.04
C ALA A 186 -8.88 -0.75 -13.06
N ALA A 187 -10.13 -0.44 -12.72
CA ALA A 187 -10.64 0.93 -12.66
C ALA A 187 -9.86 1.79 -11.66
N THR A 188 -9.48 1.24 -10.50
CA THR A 188 -8.67 1.93 -9.49
C THR A 188 -7.28 2.27 -10.03
N CYS A 189 -6.65 1.37 -10.77
CA CYS A 189 -5.35 1.61 -11.39
C CYS A 189 -5.43 2.75 -12.42
N ILE A 190 -6.45 2.74 -13.29
CA ILE A 190 -6.66 3.79 -14.30
C ILE A 190 -6.95 5.13 -13.63
N GLY A 191 -7.87 5.18 -12.67
CA GLY A 191 -8.25 6.40 -11.97
C GLY A 191 -7.10 7.06 -11.21
N GLY A 192 -6.12 6.29 -10.76
CA GLY A 192 -4.91 6.84 -10.14
C GLY A 192 -3.89 7.43 -11.12
N ALA A 193 -4.03 7.19 -12.43
CA ALA A 193 -3.16 7.76 -13.45
C ALA A 193 -3.75 9.04 -14.09
N ILE A 194 -5.07 9.17 -14.07
CA ILE A 194 -5.79 10.33 -14.60
C ILE A 194 -5.83 11.45 -13.56
#